data_c3680ba5206f5265706f9c17d8b309f3
#
_entry.id   c3680ba5206f5265706f9c17d8b309f3
#
_cell.length_a   1.000
_cell.length_b   1.000
_cell.length_c   1.000
_cell.angle_alpha   90.00
_cell.angle_beta   90.00
_cell.angle_gamma   90.00
#
_symmetry.space_group_name_H-M   'P 1'
#
loop_
_entity.id
_entity.type
_entity.pdbx_description
1 polymer ?
#
loop_
_entity_poly.entity_id
_entity_poly.type
_entity_poly.pdbx_seq_one_letter_code
_entity_poly.pdbx_strand_id
1 'polypeptide(L)'
;MKIKWKRAVSIILVMTLMVTFAQWKVYADEEKETTEIVENNLEVVYQEKEYKIIISLKEHWDSGYNANVKIENIGEETIENWYLQWVYEEDITNIWNAEVKSHQDANYIIKNVTWNQDIESGKSIEFGFSGNKSFTGFPKECKLVGDSSEVKKDDYTIQYQLDSDWGDGFTGRVLITNNT
;
A
#
# COMPACT_ATOMS: atom_id res chain seq x y z
N MET A 1 -0.74 -63.85 9.47
CA MET A 1 -1.29 -62.87 8.51
C MET A 1 -1.67 -61.55 9.19
N LYS A 2 -0.84 -60.98 10.08
CA LYS A 2 -1.12 -59.72 10.82
C LYS A 2 -0.11 -58.60 10.59
N ILE A 3 0.90 -58.79 9.73
CA ILE A 3 2.02 -57.81 9.56
C ILE A 3 1.81 -56.89 8.34
N LYS A 4 0.96 -57.27 7.38
CA LYS A 4 0.75 -56.47 6.15
C LYS A 4 -0.22 -55.26 6.35
N TRP A 5 -1.04 -55.25 7.37
CA TRP A 5 -2.03 -54.17 7.58
C TRP A 5 -1.42 -52.92 8.25
N LYS A 6 -0.41 -53.10 9.12
CA LYS A 6 0.27 -51.96 9.78
C LYS A 6 1.11 -51.11 8.80
N ARG A 7 1.66 -51.73 7.74
CA ARG A 7 2.41 -51.01 6.72
C ARG A 7 1.52 -50.26 5.74
N ALA A 8 0.34 -50.75 5.45
CA ALA A 8 -0.62 -50.10 4.59
C ALA A 8 -1.25 -48.85 5.26
N VAL A 9 -1.58 -48.92 6.55
CA VAL A 9 -2.09 -47.80 7.33
C VAL A 9 -1.04 -46.69 7.48
N SER A 10 0.25 -47.02 7.64
CA SER A 10 1.34 -46.08 7.75
C SER A 10 1.60 -45.31 6.42
N ILE A 11 1.47 -45.99 5.29
CA ILE A 11 1.63 -45.35 3.96
C ILE A 11 0.46 -44.44 3.63
N ILE A 12 -0.75 -44.82 4.00
CA ILE A 12 -1.97 -43.96 3.79
C ILE A 12 -1.89 -42.72 4.68
N LEU A 13 -1.43 -42.83 5.93
CA LEU A 13 -1.30 -41.67 6.83
C LEU A 13 -0.22 -40.69 6.35
N VAL A 14 0.88 -41.16 5.79
CA VAL A 14 1.94 -40.31 5.23
C VAL A 14 1.49 -39.63 3.95
N MET A 15 0.71 -40.31 3.09
CA MET A 15 0.14 -39.71 1.88
C MET A 15 -0.91 -38.64 2.19
N THR A 16 -1.78 -38.87 3.18
CA THR A 16 -2.76 -37.84 3.58
C THR A 16 -2.08 -36.63 4.22
N LEU A 17 -0.98 -36.78 4.96
CA LEU A 17 -0.21 -35.66 5.49
C LEU A 17 0.48 -34.85 4.38
N MET A 18 1.01 -35.52 3.35
CA MET A 18 1.64 -34.84 2.21
C MET A 18 0.65 -34.06 1.35
N VAL A 19 -0.58 -34.56 1.18
CA VAL A 19 -1.63 -33.85 0.43
C VAL A 19 -2.11 -32.61 1.19
N THR A 20 -2.21 -32.67 2.52
CA THR A 20 -2.58 -31.50 3.33
C THR A 20 -1.47 -30.43 3.36
N PHE A 21 -0.18 -30.81 3.32
CA PHE A 21 0.92 -29.87 3.19
C PHE A 21 0.99 -29.22 1.80
N ALA A 22 0.66 -29.96 0.74
CA ALA A 22 0.62 -29.41 -0.61
C ALA A 22 -0.56 -28.44 -0.80
N GLN A 23 -1.71 -28.70 -0.16
CA GLN A 23 -2.86 -27.79 -0.21
C GLN A 23 -2.63 -26.53 0.64
N TRP A 24 -1.88 -26.58 1.73
CA TRP A 24 -1.54 -25.39 2.50
C TRP A 24 -0.60 -24.45 1.74
N LYS A 25 0.29 -24.97 0.89
CA LYS A 25 1.17 -24.12 0.06
C LYS A 25 0.44 -23.36 -1.04
N VAL A 26 -0.72 -23.84 -1.49
CA VAL A 26 -1.54 -23.18 -2.52
C VAL A 26 -2.40 -22.04 -1.94
N TYR A 27 -2.70 -22.06 -0.62
CA TYR A 27 -3.46 -20.97 0.05
C TYR A 27 -2.57 -19.88 0.66
N ALA A 28 -1.25 -19.96 0.52
CA ALA A 28 -0.31 -18.98 1.08
C ALA A 28 0.25 -17.99 0.04
N ASP A 29 -0.32 -17.99 -1.17
CA ASP A 29 0.00 -17.03 -2.23
C ASP A 29 -1.05 -15.89 -2.29
N GLU A 30 -1.57 -15.48 -1.11
CA GLU A 30 -2.13 -14.14 -0.94
C GLU A 30 -0.95 -13.18 -0.97
N GLU A 31 -0.99 -12.21 -1.87
CA GLU A 31 -0.04 -11.11 -2.06
C GLU A 31 0.32 -10.51 -0.69
N LYS A 32 1.44 -10.96 -0.16
CA LYS A 32 1.96 -10.45 1.09
C LYS A 32 2.69 -9.16 0.77
N GLU A 33 2.07 -8.02 1.06
CA GLU A 33 2.78 -6.76 1.19
C GLU A 33 4.05 -7.01 2.00
N THR A 34 5.21 -6.96 1.34
CA THR A 34 6.47 -7.26 2.01
C THR A 34 6.99 -5.96 2.61
N THR A 35 6.77 -5.79 3.91
CA THR A 35 7.42 -4.72 4.69
C THR A 35 8.73 -5.27 5.25
N GLU A 36 9.85 -4.85 4.70
CA GLU A 36 11.18 -5.21 5.21
C GLU A 36 11.72 -4.07 6.07
N ILE A 37 11.89 -4.32 7.37
CA ILE A 37 12.56 -3.40 8.29
C ILE A 37 14.03 -3.77 8.34
N VAL A 38 14.89 -2.96 7.77
CA VAL A 38 16.35 -3.15 7.80
C VAL A 38 16.90 -2.54 9.07
N GLU A 39 17.27 -3.37 10.04
CA GLU A 39 17.66 -2.98 11.41
C GLU A 39 18.90 -2.07 11.55
N ASN A 40 19.67 -1.80 10.50
CA ASN A 40 20.90 -0.99 10.56
C ASN A 40 20.89 0.29 9.74
N ASN A 41 19.86 0.55 8.95
CA ASN A 41 19.61 1.84 8.34
C ASN A 41 18.23 2.26 8.81
N LEU A 42 18.09 3.49 9.26
CA LEU A 42 16.81 4.10 9.63
C LEU A 42 15.96 4.26 8.35
N GLU A 43 15.46 3.14 7.86
CA GLU A 43 14.77 2.99 6.58
C GLU A 43 13.68 1.92 6.68
N VAL A 44 12.57 2.15 6.00
CA VAL A 44 11.50 1.18 5.77
C VAL A 44 11.21 1.07 4.27
N VAL A 45 10.88 -0.14 3.83
CA VAL A 45 10.59 -0.43 2.42
C VAL A 45 9.20 -1.03 2.31
N TYR A 46 8.37 -0.46 1.42
CA TYR A 46 7.08 -0.99 0.99
C TYR A 46 7.20 -1.37 -0.47
N GLN A 47 6.95 -2.61 -0.81
CA GLN A 47 7.07 -3.09 -2.19
C GLN A 47 5.82 -3.83 -2.61
N GLU A 48 5.30 -3.41 -3.75
CA GLU A 48 4.23 -4.01 -4.51
C GLU A 48 4.76 -4.53 -5.86
N LYS A 49 3.91 -5.11 -6.66
CA LYS A 49 4.30 -5.69 -7.95
C LYS A 49 4.92 -4.64 -8.91
N GLU A 50 4.40 -3.42 -8.90
CA GLU A 50 4.73 -2.40 -9.90
C GLU A 50 5.53 -1.23 -9.36
N TYR A 51 5.63 -1.10 -8.03
CA TYR A 51 6.37 -0.02 -7.40
C TYR A 51 7.04 -0.43 -6.09
N LYS A 52 8.02 0.38 -5.70
CA LYS A 52 8.70 0.27 -4.42
C LYS A 52 8.79 1.65 -3.79
N ILE A 53 8.44 1.75 -2.51
CA ILE A 53 8.55 2.97 -1.72
C ILE A 53 9.61 2.73 -0.65
N ILE A 54 10.58 3.62 -0.58
CA ILE A 54 11.67 3.57 0.39
C ILE A 54 11.59 4.86 1.20
N ILE A 55 11.41 4.77 2.51
CA ILE A 55 11.39 5.91 3.42
C ILE A 55 12.60 5.81 4.33
N SER A 56 13.50 6.79 4.27
CA SER A 56 14.73 6.81 5.05
C SER A 56 14.83 8.05 5.92
N LEU A 57 15.21 7.87 7.20
CA LEU A 57 15.54 8.95 8.10
C LEU A 57 16.92 9.51 7.71
N LYS A 58 17.00 10.80 7.38
CA LYS A 58 18.24 11.46 6.99
C LYS A 58 18.96 12.08 8.17
N GLU A 59 18.21 12.77 8.99
CA GLU A 59 18.71 13.48 10.17
C GLU A 59 17.65 13.45 11.24
N HIS A 60 18.04 13.39 12.52
CA HIS A 60 17.14 13.56 13.63
C HIS A 60 17.85 14.24 14.81
N TRP A 61 17.08 14.99 15.60
CA TRP A 61 17.48 15.67 16.81
C TRP A 61 16.32 15.66 17.82
N ASP A 62 16.52 16.14 19.02
CA ASP A 62 15.52 16.04 20.09
C ASP A 62 14.15 16.64 19.75
N SER A 63 14.13 17.68 18.90
CA SER A 63 12.91 18.42 18.54
C SER A 63 12.54 18.34 17.07
N GLY A 64 13.06 17.37 16.32
CA GLY A 64 12.72 17.25 14.92
C GLY A 64 13.52 16.21 14.15
N TYR A 65 13.17 16.03 12.88
CA TYR A 65 13.83 15.12 11.97
C TYR A 65 13.56 15.52 10.51
N ASN A 66 14.38 14.99 9.62
CA ASN A 66 14.20 15.02 8.18
C ASN A 66 14.17 13.59 7.65
N ALA A 67 13.17 13.28 6.85
CA ALA A 67 13.03 12.01 6.15
C ALA A 67 12.98 12.22 4.64
N ASN A 68 13.47 11.23 3.89
CA ASN A 68 13.40 11.17 2.44
C ASN A 68 12.53 10.00 2.02
N VAL A 69 11.74 10.20 0.99
CA VAL A 69 10.90 9.19 0.35
C VAL A 69 11.34 9.04 -1.09
N LYS A 70 11.67 7.82 -1.49
CA LYS A 70 11.94 7.46 -2.87
C LYS A 70 10.83 6.53 -3.36
N ILE A 71 10.25 6.85 -4.50
CA ILE A 71 9.28 6.01 -5.19
C ILE A 71 9.94 5.50 -6.46
N GLU A 72 10.07 4.20 -6.60
CA GLU A 72 10.62 3.52 -7.77
C GLU A 72 9.49 2.84 -8.53
N ASN A 73 9.36 3.12 -9.81
CA ASN A 73 8.52 2.35 -10.71
C ASN A 73 9.28 1.11 -11.17
N ILE A 74 8.91 -0.06 -10.67
CA ILE A 74 9.49 -1.36 -11.05
C ILE A 74 8.60 -2.14 -12.01
N GLY A 75 7.47 -1.54 -12.42
CA GLY A 75 6.55 -2.07 -13.41
C GLY A 75 6.96 -1.71 -14.84
N GLU A 76 6.16 -2.13 -15.80
CA GLU A 76 6.38 -1.89 -17.23
C GLU A 76 5.71 -0.61 -17.71
N GLU A 77 4.64 -0.17 -17.07
CA GLU A 77 3.85 1.01 -17.42
C GLU A 77 4.31 2.25 -16.65
N THR A 78 4.08 3.44 -17.22
CA THR A 78 4.30 4.71 -16.51
C THR A 78 3.27 4.88 -15.40
N ILE A 79 3.72 5.24 -14.21
CA ILE A 79 2.84 5.66 -13.13
C ILE A 79 2.56 7.15 -13.34
N GLU A 80 1.33 7.48 -13.74
CA GLU A 80 0.91 8.85 -14.03
C GLU A 80 0.23 9.49 -12.82
N ASN A 81 0.44 10.80 -12.61
CA ASN A 81 -0.22 11.61 -11.57
C ASN A 81 -0.25 10.93 -10.19
N TRP A 82 0.87 10.44 -9.70
CA TRP A 82 0.93 9.63 -8.50
C TRP A 82 0.42 10.35 -7.25
N TYR A 83 -0.24 9.59 -6.39
CA TYR A 83 -0.58 9.92 -5.02
C TYR A 83 -0.02 8.85 -4.09
N LEU A 84 0.48 9.26 -2.93
CA LEU A 84 0.91 8.35 -1.88
C LEU A 84 -0.03 8.51 -0.68
N GLN A 85 -0.62 7.41 -0.25
CA GLN A 85 -1.42 7.33 0.95
C GLN A 85 -0.61 6.63 2.03
N TRP A 86 -0.69 7.12 3.25
CA TRP A 86 -0.10 6.47 4.42
C TRP A 86 -0.80 6.83 5.71
N VAL A 87 -0.55 6.04 6.76
CA VAL A 87 -0.94 6.34 8.13
C VAL A 87 0.29 6.82 8.89
N TYR A 88 0.24 8.02 9.43
CA TYR A 88 1.34 8.62 10.16
C TYR A 88 0.83 9.47 11.32
N GLU A 89 1.22 9.11 12.56
CA GLU A 89 0.74 9.75 13.79
C GLU A 89 1.40 11.11 14.08
N GLU A 90 2.50 11.43 13.38
CA GLU A 90 3.24 12.66 13.57
C GLU A 90 2.83 13.72 12.56
N ASP A 91 2.92 14.98 12.97
CA ASP A 91 2.66 16.11 12.07
C ASP A 91 3.82 16.34 11.10
N ILE A 92 3.52 16.38 9.81
CA ILE A 92 4.43 16.86 8.78
C ILE A 92 4.43 18.38 8.82
N THR A 93 5.53 18.98 9.25
CA THR A 93 5.65 20.44 9.39
C THR A 93 6.17 21.13 8.13
N ASN A 94 6.90 20.39 7.30
CA ASN A 94 7.37 20.84 6.01
C ASN A 94 7.47 19.65 5.04
N ILE A 95 7.22 19.90 3.77
CA ILE A 95 7.36 18.92 2.70
C ILE A 95 7.96 19.60 1.47
N TRP A 96 8.85 18.95 0.76
CA TRP A 96 9.47 19.45 -0.47
C TRP A 96 9.43 18.40 -1.56
N ASN A 97 9.31 18.85 -2.80
CA ASN A 97 9.14 18.03 -4.00
C ASN A 97 7.83 17.20 -4.01
N ALA A 98 6.91 17.50 -3.11
CA ALA A 98 5.58 16.95 -3.05
C ALA A 98 4.67 17.94 -2.30
N GLU A 99 3.37 17.64 -2.24
CA GLU A 99 2.38 18.45 -1.51
C GLU A 99 1.47 17.55 -0.68
N VAL A 100 1.09 18.00 0.52
CA VAL A 100 0.00 17.37 1.28
C VAL A 100 -1.32 17.74 0.63
N LYS A 101 -1.99 16.78 -0.02
CA LYS A 101 -3.31 16.97 -0.61
C LYS A 101 -4.40 16.96 0.45
N SER A 102 -4.31 16.05 1.42
CA SER A 102 -5.21 16.00 2.57
C SER A 102 -4.53 15.37 3.79
N HIS A 103 -4.98 15.79 4.96
CA HIS A 103 -4.59 15.23 6.24
C HIS A 103 -5.82 15.18 7.15
N GLN A 104 -6.20 13.99 7.59
CA GLN A 104 -7.31 13.77 8.54
C GLN A 104 -6.86 12.74 9.57
N ASP A 105 -6.77 13.17 10.83
CA ASP A 105 -6.19 12.37 11.91
C ASP A 105 -4.78 11.89 11.51
N ALA A 106 -4.52 10.58 11.52
CA ALA A 106 -3.25 10.01 11.08
C ALA A 106 -3.17 9.74 9.56
N ASN A 107 -4.23 9.99 8.79
CA ASN A 107 -4.29 9.65 7.37
C ASN A 107 -3.81 10.80 6.50
N TYR A 108 -2.75 10.59 5.75
CA TYR A 108 -2.21 11.54 4.79
C TYR A 108 -2.43 11.07 3.36
N ILE A 109 -2.71 12.03 2.48
CA ILE A 109 -2.58 11.87 1.04
C ILE A 109 -1.56 12.90 0.57
N ILE A 110 -0.44 12.40 0.07
CA ILE A 110 0.63 13.18 -0.54
C ILE A 110 0.46 13.11 -2.05
N LYS A 111 0.65 14.21 -2.74
CA LYS A 111 0.60 14.26 -4.20
C LYS A 111 1.90 14.76 -4.81
N ASN A 112 2.09 14.42 -6.06
CA ASN A 112 3.13 14.96 -6.92
C ASN A 112 3.08 16.49 -7.04
N VAL A 113 4.16 17.03 -7.55
CA VAL A 113 4.22 18.39 -8.10
C VAL A 113 4.42 18.31 -9.62
N THR A 114 4.16 19.40 -10.34
CA THR A 114 4.09 19.41 -11.82
C THR A 114 5.27 18.74 -12.53
N TRP A 115 6.48 18.85 -11.99
CA TRP A 115 7.69 18.35 -12.68
C TRP A 115 8.01 16.88 -12.40
N ASN A 116 7.37 16.25 -11.41
CA ASN A 116 7.58 14.86 -11.03
C ASN A 116 6.27 14.05 -10.99
N GLN A 117 5.25 14.53 -11.74
CA GLN A 117 3.92 13.90 -11.71
C GLN A 117 3.92 12.48 -12.25
N ASP A 118 4.81 12.16 -13.18
CA ASP A 118 4.88 10.87 -13.83
C ASP A 118 6.20 10.17 -13.52
N ILE A 119 6.14 8.85 -13.32
CA ILE A 119 7.30 8.00 -13.07
C ILE A 119 7.35 6.95 -14.18
N GLU A 120 8.22 7.15 -15.17
CA GLU A 120 8.42 6.18 -16.24
C GLU A 120 8.91 4.84 -15.71
N SER A 121 8.66 3.75 -16.45
CA SER A 121 9.17 2.42 -16.14
C SER A 121 10.68 2.44 -15.87
N GLY A 122 11.11 1.82 -14.77
CA GLY A 122 12.50 1.77 -14.33
C GLY A 122 13.05 3.08 -13.77
N LYS A 123 12.23 4.12 -13.63
CA LYS A 123 12.63 5.42 -13.04
C LYS A 123 12.15 5.57 -11.61
N SER A 124 12.65 6.61 -10.96
CA SER A 124 12.26 6.96 -9.60
C SER A 124 12.16 8.46 -9.42
N ILE A 125 11.37 8.86 -8.43
CA ILE A 125 11.31 10.23 -7.92
C ILE A 125 11.65 10.24 -6.44
N GLU A 126 12.03 11.41 -5.93
CA GLU A 126 12.28 11.61 -4.52
C GLU A 126 11.61 12.90 -4.03
N PHE A 127 11.09 12.82 -2.81
CA PHE A 127 10.62 13.95 -2.04
C PHE A 127 11.02 13.79 -0.59
N GLY A 128 10.86 14.81 0.23
CA GLY A 128 11.16 14.69 1.64
C GLY A 128 10.22 15.48 2.51
N PHE A 129 10.24 15.19 3.81
CA PHE A 129 9.44 15.87 4.79
C PHE A 129 10.17 16.01 6.13
N SER A 130 9.68 16.93 6.95
CA SER A 130 10.17 17.17 8.31
C SER A 130 9.06 17.07 9.32
N GLY A 131 9.39 16.64 10.52
CA GLY A 131 8.58 16.76 11.73
C GLY A 131 9.26 17.62 12.80
N ASN A 132 8.49 18.12 13.73
CA ASN A 132 8.94 19.02 14.82
C ASN A 132 8.95 18.36 16.20
N LYS A 133 9.02 17.03 16.23
CA LYS A 133 9.17 16.22 17.45
C LYS A 133 10.29 15.22 17.24
N SER A 134 10.75 14.57 18.32
CA SER A 134 11.66 13.43 18.20
C SER A 134 11.05 12.37 17.29
N PHE A 135 11.86 11.81 16.42
CA PHE A 135 11.42 10.74 15.52
C PHE A 135 10.97 9.50 16.30
N THR A 136 9.74 9.06 16.10
CA THR A 136 9.14 7.91 16.79
C THR A 136 8.93 6.70 15.90
N GLY A 137 9.02 6.87 14.59
CA GLY A 137 8.86 5.80 13.60
C GLY A 137 8.47 6.32 12.23
N PHE A 138 8.41 5.40 11.29
CA PHE A 138 8.03 5.69 9.91
C PHE A 138 6.52 5.66 9.70
N PRO A 139 6.00 6.35 8.66
CA PRO A 139 4.64 6.13 8.16
C PRO A 139 4.38 4.65 7.91
N LYS A 140 3.13 4.22 8.09
CA LYS A 140 2.66 2.84 7.91
C LYS A 140 1.65 2.78 6.77
N GLU A 141 1.34 1.57 6.31
CA GLU A 141 0.31 1.34 5.30
C GLU A 141 0.51 2.21 4.05
N CYS A 142 1.77 2.35 3.63
CA CYS A 142 2.12 3.18 2.49
C CYS A 142 1.67 2.53 1.19
N LYS A 143 0.79 3.21 0.47
CA LYS A 143 0.24 2.76 -0.80
C LYS A 143 0.31 3.85 -1.84
N LEU A 144 0.90 3.52 -2.99
CA LEU A 144 0.92 4.38 -4.15
C LEU A 144 -0.38 4.20 -4.95
N VAL A 145 -0.97 5.31 -5.34
CA VAL A 145 -2.13 5.36 -6.21
C VAL A 145 -1.77 6.27 -7.38
N GLY A 146 -1.70 5.74 -8.58
CA GLY A 146 -1.54 6.52 -9.80
C GLY A 146 -2.89 6.74 -10.49
N ASP A 147 -2.97 7.64 -11.45
CA ASP A 147 -4.17 7.81 -12.27
C ASP A 147 -4.51 6.53 -13.08
N SER A 148 -3.49 5.70 -13.36
CA SER A 148 -3.68 4.38 -13.99
C SER A 148 -4.36 3.35 -13.08
N SER A 149 -4.46 3.64 -11.76
CA SER A 149 -5.32 2.90 -10.84
C SER A 149 -6.75 3.45 -10.82
N GLU A 150 -7.14 4.31 -11.76
CA GLU A 150 -8.55 4.38 -12.07
C GLU A 150 -9.00 2.94 -12.39
N VAL A 151 -9.72 2.35 -11.45
CA VAL A 151 -10.63 1.25 -11.79
C VAL A 151 -11.29 1.72 -13.08
N LYS A 152 -10.96 1.07 -14.20
CA LYS A 152 -11.38 1.56 -15.52
C LYS A 152 -12.85 1.90 -15.39
N LYS A 153 -13.23 3.11 -15.71
CA LYS A 153 -14.61 3.60 -15.60
C LYS A 153 -15.62 2.67 -16.31
N ASP A 154 -15.09 1.77 -17.16
CA ASP A 154 -15.82 0.75 -17.86
C ASP A 154 -16.09 -0.52 -17.02
N ASP A 155 -15.35 -0.73 -15.92
CA ASP A 155 -15.50 -1.93 -15.08
C ASP A 155 -16.65 -1.79 -14.09
N TYR A 156 -17.11 -0.56 -13.81
CA TYR A 156 -18.26 -0.31 -12.94
C TYR A 156 -18.99 0.98 -13.33
N THR A 157 -20.25 1.04 -12.94
CA THR A 157 -21.07 2.25 -13.05
C THR A 157 -21.51 2.68 -11.66
N ILE A 158 -21.37 3.97 -11.34
CA ILE A 158 -21.90 4.57 -10.12
C ILE A 158 -23.08 5.46 -10.49
N GLN A 159 -24.23 5.20 -9.89
CA GLN A 159 -25.43 6.03 -10.01
C GLN A 159 -25.79 6.57 -8.63
N TYR A 160 -25.97 7.88 -8.55
CA TYR A 160 -26.50 8.55 -7.37
C TYR A 160 -27.97 8.91 -7.59
N GLN A 161 -28.82 8.55 -6.63
CA GLN A 161 -30.24 8.90 -6.64
C GLN A 161 -30.58 9.59 -5.32
N LEU A 162 -31.14 10.80 -5.42
CA LEU A 162 -31.73 11.49 -4.29
C LEU A 162 -33.14 10.90 -4.07
N ASP A 163 -33.40 10.36 -2.88
CA ASP A 163 -34.71 9.78 -2.55
C ASP A 163 -35.65 10.81 -1.92
N SER A 164 -35.14 11.67 -1.05
CA SER A 164 -35.90 12.80 -0.49
C SER A 164 -34.95 13.90 -0.01
N ASP A 165 -35.46 15.14 -0.05
CA ASP A 165 -34.80 16.35 0.44
C ASP A 165 -35.83 17.12 1.25
N TRP A 166 -35.51 17.53 2.49
CA TRP A 166 -36.35 18.30 3.39
C TRP A 166 -35.68 19.59 3.87
N GLY A 167 -34.66 20.07 3.13
CA GLY A 167 -34.04 21.38 3.28
C GLY A 167 -32.87 21.44 4.26
N ASP A 168 -32.94 20.77 5.41
CA ASP A 168 -31.84 20.66 6.37
C ASP A 168 -31.24 19.25 6.40
N GLY A 169 -31.69 18.37 5.51
CA GLY A 169 -31.16 17.01 5.32
C GLY A 169 -31.76 16.32 4.09
N PHE A 170 -31.16 15.25 3.70
CA PHE A 170 -31.62 14.46 2.56
C PHE A 170 -31.34 12.95 2.79
N THR A 171 -32.04 12.11 2.05
CA THR A 171 -31.69 10.71 1.86
C THR A 171 -31.37 10.45 0.40
N GLY A 172 -30.33 9.68 0.16
CA GLY A 172 -29.93 9.26 -1.17
C GLY A 172 -29.36 7.85 -1.14
N ARG A 173 -29.33 7.24 -2.31
CA ARG A 173 -28.70 5.93 -2.51
C ARG A 173 -27.61 6.04 -3.57
N VAL A 174 -26.59 5.21 -3.40
CA VAL A 174 -25.54 5.00 -4.39
C VAL A 174 -25.68 3.55 -4.89
N LEU A 175 -25.91 3.40 -6.18
CA LEU A 175 -25.89 2.10 -6.84
C LEU A 175 -24.54 1.93 -7.55
N ILE A 176 -23.82 0.89 -7.18
CA ILE A 176 -22.57 0.51 -7.84
C ILE A 176 -22.85 -0.77 -8.60
N THR A 177 -22.69 -0.73 -9.91
CA THR A 177 -22.86 -1.90 -10.78
C THR A 177 -21.50 -2.31 -11.32
N ASN A 178 -21.12 -3.57 -11.10
CA ASN A 178 -19.92 -4.16 -11.72
C ASN A 178 -20.28 -4.51 -13.19
N ASN A 179 -19.48 -4.06 -14.14
CA ASN A 179 -19.68 -4.26 -15.58
C ASN A 179 -18.78 -5.37 -16.17
N THR A 180 -17.98 -6.05 -15.31
CA THR A 180 -17.10 -7.16 -15.69
C THR A 180 -17.75 -8.52 -15.51
#